data_0c3e9017faa533a5d445b6a13794a5da
#
_entry.id   0c3e9017faa533a5d445b6a13794a5da
#
_cell.length_a   1.000
_cell.length_b   1.000
_cell.length_c   1.000
_cell.angle_alpha   90.00
_cell.angle_beta   90.00
_cell.angle_gamma   90.00
#
_symmetry.space_group_name_H-M   'P 1'
#
loop_
_entity.id
_entity.type
_entity.pdbx_description
1 polymer ?
#
loop_
_entity_poly.entity_id
_entity_poly.type
_entity_poly.pdbx_seq_one_letter_code
_entity_poly.pdbx_strand_id
1 'polypeptide(L)' 'MPVVIHPTAIIDPGARLGADVKVGPFCVIGANVVLGDRVRLLSHVVIDGHTTLGADCEVHP' A
#
# COMPACT_ATOMS: atom_id res chain seq x y z
N MET A 1 -0.89 11.42 -10.84
CA MET A 1 -1.62 10.16 -10.92
C MET A 1 -2.22 9.83 -9.57
N PRO A 2 -3.50 9.50 -9.51
CA PRO A 2 -4.16 9.37 -8.23
C PRO A 2 -3.75 8.11 -7.48
N VAL A 3 -3.50 8.28 -6.20
CA VAL A 3 -3.42 7.18 -5.26
C VAL A 3 -4.80 7.04 -4.63
N VAL A 4 -5.37 5.85 -4.68
CA VAL A 4 -6.68 5.59 -4.11
C VAL A 4 -6.51 4.79 -2.83
N ILE A 5 -6.93 5.36 -1.71
CA ILE A 5 -6.81 4.75 -0.40
C ILE A 5 -8.21 4.65 0.19
N HIS A 6 -8.63 3.43 0.55
CA HIS A 6 -9.91 3.26 1.20
C HIS A 6 -9.90 3.96 2.58
N PRO A 7 -11.00 4.60 2.98
CA PRO A 7 -11.05 5.35 4.25
C PRO A 7 -10.71 4.53 5.50
N THR A 8 -10.88 3.21 5.44
CA THR A 8 -10.57 2.35 6.58
C THR A 8 -9.12 1.87 6.61
N ALA A 9 -8.34 2.18 5.57
CA ALA A 9 -6.94 1.81 5.55
C ALA A 9 -6.11 2.72 6.44
N ILE A 10 -5.11 2.15 7.09
CA ILE A 10 -4.20 2.90 7.96
C ILE A 10 -2.83 2.88 7.30
N ILE A 11 -2.36 4.06 6.92
CA ILE A 11 -1.05 4.20 6.27
C ILE A 11 -0.20 5.13 7.11
N ASP A 12 0.94 4.63 7.55
CA ASP A 12 1.88 5.44 8.31
C ASP A 12 2.41 6.58 7.42
N PRO A 13 2.56 7.80 7.97
CA PRO A 13 3.07 8.94 7.21
C PRO A 13 4.45 8.72 6.59
N GLY A 14 5.24 7.80 7.13
CA GLY A 14 6.54 7.46 6.58
C GLY A 14 6.50 6.53 5.38
N ALA A 15 5.37 5.92 5.09
CA ALA A 15 5.24 5.03 3.94
C ALA A 15 5.35 5.80 2.63
N ARG A 16 5.95 5.17 1.63
CA ARG A 16 6.09 5.77 0.30
C ARG A 16 5.26 4.98 -0.70
N LEU A 17 4.39 5.68 -1.39
CA LEU A 17 3.50 5.10 -2.39
C LEU A 17 3.85 5.67 -3.76
N GLY A 18 3.96 4.77 -4.75
CA GLY A 18 4.17 5.18 -6.13
C GLY A 18 2.90 5.73 -6.76
N ALA A 19 2.95 5.94 -8.07
CA ALA A 19 1.81 6.44 -8.83
C ALA A 19 0.74 5.34 -8.99
N ASP A 20 -0.51 5.75 -8.98
CA ASP A 20 -1.66 4.86 -9.23
C ASP A 20 -1.75 3.65 -8.27
N VAL A 21 -1.23 3.79 -7.06
CA VAL A 21 -1.37 2.77 -6.02
C VAL A 21 -2.81 2.72 -5.54
N LYS A 22 -3.33 1.52 -5.38
CA LYS A 22 -4.68 1.30 -4.84
C LYS A 22 -4.57 0.50 -3.56
N VAL A 23 -5.13 1.06 -2.48
CA VAL A 23 -5.14 0.41 -1.17
C VAL A 23 -6.58 0.11 -0.79
N GLY A 24 -6.88 -1.15 -0.59
CA GLY A 24 -8.22 -1.60 -0.23
C GLY A 24 -8.56 -1.39 1.24
N PRO A 25 -9.76 -1.83 1.65
CA PRO A 25 -10.23 -1.62 3.02
C PRO A 25 -9.42 -2.42 4.04
N PHE A 26 -9.29 -1.84 5.23
CA PHE A 26 -8.64 -2.49 6.38
C PHE A 26 -7.20 -2.91 6.14
N CYS A 27 -6.50 -2.20 5.25
CA CYS A 27 -5.07 -2.41 5.06
C CYS A 27 -4.28 -1.61 6.10
N VAL A 28 -3.16 -2.15 6.53
CA VAL A 28 -2.24 -1.46 7.44
C VAL A 28 -0.86 -1.43 6.80
N ILE A 29 -0.34 -0.24 6.60
CA ILE A 29 0.96 -0.02 5.96
C ILE A 29 1.90 0.66 6.95
N GLY A 30 3.03 0.02 7.23
CA GLY A 30 4.01 0.55 8.17
C GLY A 30 4.89 1.66 7.61
N ALA A 31 5.68 2.28 8.47
CA ALA A 31 6.46 3.47 8.15
C ALA A 31 7.58 3.23 7.13
N ASN A 32 8.16 2.04 7.13
CA ASN A 32 9.31 1.73 6.28
C ASN A 32 8.90 0.93 5.03
N VAL A 33 7.68 1.11 4.59
CA VAL A 33 7.14 0.40 3.43
C VAL A 33 7.24 1.30 2.20
N VAL A 34 7.73 0.75 1.11
CA VAL A 34 7.79 1.42 -0.19
C VAL A 34 7.01 0.60 -1.20
N LEU A 35 6.01 1.20 -1.80
CA LEU A 35 5.20 0.57 -2.83
C LEU A 35 5.54 1.21 -4.17
N GLY A 36 5.81 0.37 -5.17
CA GLY A 36 6.06 0.83 -6.53
C GLY A 36 4.80 1.35 -7.21
N ASP A 37 4.94 1.73 -8.46
CA ASP A 37 3.81 2.25 -9.22
C ASP A 37 2.79 1.14 -9.51
N ARG A 38 1.53 1.49 -9.48
CA ARG A 38 0.42 0.59 -9.82
C ARG A 38 0.31 -0.64 -8.91
N VAL A 39 0.86 -0.57 -7.70
CA VAL A 39 0.69 -1.63 -6.71
C VAL A 39 -0.76 -1.64 -6.24
N ARG A 40 -1.32 -2.82 -6.11
CA ARG A 40 -2.72 -3.01 -5.69
C ARG A 40 -2.75 -3.87 -4.43
N LEU A 41 -3.27 -3.30 -3.37
CA LEU A 41 -3.50 -4.03 -2.12
C LEU A 41 -4.99 -4.32 -2.02
N LEU A 42 -5.33 -5.59 -1.83
CA LEU A 42 -6.72 -5.97 -1.65
C LEU A 42 -7.17 -5.66 -0.22
N SER A 43 -8.11 -6.38 0.34
CA SER A 43 -8.58 -6.08 1.69
C SER A 43 -7.74 -6.79 2.75
N HIS A 44 -7.67 -6.20 3.95
CA HIS A 44 -7.05 -6.83 5.13
C HIS A 44 -5.57 -7.18 4.93
N VAL A 45 -4.85 -6.38 4.16
CA VAL A 45 -3.42 -6.59 3.93
C VAL A 45 -2.63 -5.82 4.98
N VAL A 46 -1.71 -6.51 5.65
CA VAL A 46 -0.81 -5.88 6.61
C VAL A 46 0.61 -5.95 6.05
N ILE A 47 1.23 -4.80 5.86
CA ILE A 47 2.62 -4.70 5.41
C ILE A 47 3.39 -3.92 6.46
N ASP A 48 4.40 -4.55 7.04
CA ASP A 48 5.15 -3.98 8.15
C ASP A 48 6.64 -4.21 7.95
N GLY A 49 7.46 -3.54 8.77
CA GLY A 49 8.91 -3.62 8.68
C GLY A 49 9.45 -2.93 7.44
N HIS A 50 10.65 -3.32 7.03
CA HIS A 50 11.28 -2.78 5.83
C HIS A 50 10.85 -3.60 4.62
N THR A 51 9.84 -3.13 3.93
CA THR A 51 9.27 -3.86 2.79
C THR A 51 9.24 -2.95 1.56
N THR A 52 9.74 -3.47 0.46
CA THR A 52 9.67 -2.77 -0.84
C THR A 52 8.98 -3.67 -1.84
N LEU A 53 7.89 -3.18 -2.42
CA LEU A 53 7.18 -3.88 -3.49
C LEU A 53 7.47 -3.19 -4.81
N GLY A 54 7.80 -3.98 -5.82
CA GLY A 54 8.02 -3.47 -7.16
C GLY A 54 6.72 -2.99 -7.82
N ALA A 55 6.86 -2.40 -9.01
CA ALA A 55 5.71 -1.92 -9.76
C ALA A 55 4.78 -3.08 -10.16
N ASP A 56 3.50 -2.77 -10.31
CA ASP A 56 2.47 -3.69 -10.78
C ASP A 56 2.26 -4.93 -9.90
N CYS A 57 2.68 -4.87 -8.64
CA CYS A 57 2.42 -5.95 -7.69
C CYS A 57 0.97 -5.90 -7.21
N GLU A 58 0.40 -7.09 -6.99
CA GLU A 58 -0.92 -7.24 -6.38
C GLU A 58 -0.77 -8.09 -5.13
N VAL A 59 -1.24 -7.57 -4.00
CA VAL A 59 -1.08 -8.23 -2.71
C VAL A 59 -2.44 -8.70 -2.20
N HIS A 60 -2.51 -9.97 -1.87
CA HIS A 60 -3.72 -10.58 -1.30
C HIS A 60 -3.55 -10.77 0.22
N PRO A 61 -4.67 -10.89 0.93
CA PRO A 61 -4.64 -11.13 2.37
C PRO A 61 -3.92 -12.42 2.75
#